data_5c32b2c2c389c153911d50edd586d6e8
#
_entry.id   5c32b2c2c389c153911d50edd586d6e8
#
_cell.length_a   1.000
_cell.length_b   1.000
_cell.length_c   1.000
_cell.angle_alpha   90.00
_cell.angle_beta   90.00
_cell.angle_gamma   90.00
#
_symmetry.space_group_name_H-M   'P 1'
#
loop_
_entity.id
_entity.type
_entity.pdbx_description
1 polymer ?
#
loop_
_entity_poly.entity_id
_entity_poly.type
_entity_poly.pdbx_seq_one_letter_code
_entity_poly.pdbx_strand_id
1 'polypeptide(L)' 'VNWTTRDYDRLERAITDRGRIQVMRRGSQLVLIPERLRTDFGEEVLSARHLGTGERMEIPLADIDAFEVVR' A
#
# COMPACT_ATOMS: atom_id res chain seq x y z
N VAL A 1 -5.47 9.41 6.59
CA VAL A 1 -4.05 9.78 6.53
C VAL A 1 -3.84 10.79 5.41
N ASN A 2 -3.09 11.84 5.73
CA ASN A 2 -2.65 12.79 4.72
C ASN A 2 -1.33 12.28 4.15
N TRP A 3 -1.36 11.90 2.89
CA TRP A 3 -0.17 11.39 2.22
C TRP A 3 0.81 12.51 1.95
N THR A 4 2.00 12.42 2.55
CA THR A 4 3.08 13.37 2.32
C THR A 4 4.03 12.83 1.26
N THR A 5 4.91 13.69 0.76
CA THR A 5 5.96 13.26 -0.16
C THR A 5 6.79 12.12 0.44
N ARG A 6 7.06 12.21 1.73
CA ARG A 6 7.81 11.18 2.44
C ARG A 6 7.07 9.84 2.43
N ASP A 7 5.75 9.87 2.61
CA ASP A 7 4.95 8.65 2.57
C ASP A 7 4.98 8.02 1.19
N TYR A 8 4.85 8.82 0.14
CA TYR A 8 4.95 8.31 -1.22
C TYR A 8 6.32 7.70 -1.50
N ASP A 9 7.39 8.37 -1.05
CA ASP A 9 8.75 7.85 -1.26
C ASP A 9 8.96 6.52 -0.57
N ARG A 10 8.44 6.38 0.64
CA ARG A 10 8.53 5.13 1.39
C ARG A 10 7.77 4.01 0.69
N LEU A 11 6.57 4.30 0.21
CA LEU A 11 5.76 3.32 -0.49
C LEU A 11 6.41 2.91 -1.81
N GLU A 12 6.89 3.89 -2.58
CA GLU A 12 7.54 3.60 -3.86
C GLU A 12 8.82 2.77 -3.67
N ARG A 13 9.57 3.05 -2.62
CA ARG A 13 10.76 2.27 -2.30
C ARG A 13 10.39 0.84 -1.96
N ALA A 14 9.32 0.64 -1.20
CA ALA A 14 8.85 -0.70 -0.86
C ALA A 14 8.44 -1.47 -2.11
N ILE A 15 7.80 -0.78 -3.07
CA ILE A 15 7.44 -1.39 -4.35
C ILE A 15 8.69 -1.81 -5.12
N THR A 16 9.66 -0.93 -5.22
CA THR A 16 10.91 -1.19 -5.95
C THR A 16 11.68 -2.35 -5.33
N ASP A 17 11.75 -2.38 -4.01
CA ASP A 17 12.51 -3.39 -3.28
C ASP A 17 11.74 -4.70 -3.09
N ARG A 18 10.48 -4.73 -3.53
CA ARG A 18 9.57 -5.86 -3.29
C ARG A 18 9.46 -6.19 -1.82
N GLY A 19 9.44 -5.15 -1.01
CA GLY A 19 9.32 -5.27 0.43
C GLY A 19 7.89 -5.55 0.84
N ARG A 20 7.71 -5.72 2.14
CA ARG A 20 6.39 -5.92 2.73
C ARG A 20 5.96 -4.65 3.42
N ILE A 21 4.66 -4.38 3.37
CA ILE A 21 4.08 -3.28 4.14
C ILE A 21 2.92 -3.81 4.96
N GLN A 22 2.72 -3.16 6.10
CA GLN A 22 1.57 -3.40 6.94
C GLN A 22 0.63 -2.22 6.77
N VAL A 23 -0.59 -2.50 6.37
CA VAL A 23 -1.58 -1.48 6.07
C VAL A 23 -2.74 -1.58 7.05
N MET A 24 -3.12 -0.44 7.62
CA MET A 24 -4.32 -0.34 8.43
C MET A 24 -5.42 0.25 7.56
N ARG A 25 -6.50 -0.49 7.39
CA ARG A 25 -7.64 -0.06 6.59
C ARG A 25 -8.92 -0.40 7.33
N ARG A 26 -9.68 0.64 7.69
CA ARG A 26 -10.98 0.49 8.37
C ARG A 26 -10.92 -0.46 9.57
N GLY A 27 -9.91 -0.30 10.40
CA GLY A 27 -9.76 -1.12 11.59
C GLY A 27 -9.16 -2.49 11.35
N SER A 28 -8.93 -2.87 10.10
CA SER A 28 -8.29 -4.15 9.76
C SER A 28 -6.85 -3.94 9.38
N GLN A 29 -6.02 -4.88 9.81
CA GLN A 29 -4.59 -4.86 9.54
C GLN A 29 -4.28 -5.88 8.46
N LEU A 30 -3.56 -5.44 7.42
CA LEU A 30 -3.19 -6.30 6.30
C LEU A 30 -1.70 -6.24 6.09
N VAL A 31 -1.08 -7.39 5.82
CA VAL A 31 0.31 -7.45 5.41
C VAL A 31 0.34 -7.74 3.93
N LEU A 32 0.95 -6.83 3.17
CA LEU A 32 0.89 -6.85 1.72
C LEU A 32 2.28 -6.73 1.12
N ILE A 33 2.41 -7.25 -0.09
CA ILE A 33 3.56 -6.98 -0.95
C ILE A 33 3.09 -5.97 -1.98
N PRO A 34 3.50 -4.71 -1.89
CA PRO A 34 3.05 -3.70 -2.85
C PRO A 34 3.70 -3.95 -4.19
N GLU A 35 2.90 -3.89 -5.25
CA GLU A 35 3.37 -4.19 -6.59
C GLU A 35 3.42 -2.96 -7.49
N ARG A 36 2.42 -2.10 -7.37
CA ARG A 36 2.30 -0.98 -8.28
C ARG A 36 1.41 0.11 -7.71
N LEU A 37 1.77 1.34 -7.98
CA LEU A 37 0.96 2.50 -7.66
C LEU A 37 0.52 3.13 -8.97
N ARG A 38 -0.77 3.36 -9.14
CA ARG A 38 -1.29 3.96 -10.35
C ARG A 38 -2.34 5.02 -10.02
N THR A 39 -2.57 5.90 -10.99
CA THR A 39 -3.63 6.89 -10.89
C THR A 39 -4.79 6.42 -11.77
N ASP A 40 -5.99 6.40 -11.20
CA ASP A 40 -7.20 5.95 -11.87
C ASP A 40 -8.30 6.96 -11.57
N PHE A 41 -8.77 7.66 -12.62
CA PHE A 41 -9.80 8.70 -12.49
C PHE A 41 -9.44 9.75 -11.43
N GLY A 42 -8.18 10.17 -11.39
CA GLY A 42 -7.73 11.16 -10.42
C GLY A 42 -7.44 10.61 -9.03
N GLU A 43 -7.69 9.33 -8.79
CA GLU A 43 -7.38 8.69 -7.51
C GLU A 43 -6.16 7.81 -7.65
N GLU A 44 -5.34 7.80 -6.61
CA GLU A 44 -4.20 6.91 -6.57
C GLU A 44 -4.61 5.59 -5.93
N VAL A 45 -4.26 4.50 -6.61
CA VAL A 45 -4.63 3.15 -6.20
C VAL A 45 -3.38 2.30 -6.10
N LEU A 46 -3.26 1.59 -4.99
CA LEU A 46 -2.18 0.65 -4.77
C LEU A 46 -2.62 -0.75 -5.17
N SER A 47 -1.88 -1.36 -6.09
CA SER A 47 -2.03 -2.79 -6.40
C SER A 47 -1.04 -3.55 -5.53
N ALA A 48 -1.52 -4.52 -4.79
CA ALA A 48 -0.70 -5.27 -3.86
C ALA A 48 -1.20 -6.71 -3.78
N ARG A 49 -0.35 -7.57 -3.26
CA ARG A 49 -0.69 -8.98 -3.06
C ARG A 49 -0.76 -9.27 -1.57
N HIS A 50 -1.85 -9.86 -1.14
CA HIS A 50 -2.02 -10.24 0.26
C HIS A 50 -1.03 -11.36 0.59
N LEU A 51 -0.21 -11.15 1.62
CA LEU A 51 0.83 -12.09 1.95
C LEU A 51 0.28 -13.45 2.39
N GLY A 52 -0.81 -13.45 3.14
CA GLY A 52 -1.38 -14.68 3.68
C GLY A 52 -2.10 -15.53 2.64
N THR A 53 -2.80 -14.92 1.68
CA THR A 53 -3.63 -15.64 0.71
C THR A 53 -3.06 -15.65 -0.69
N GLY A 54 -2.12 -14.76 -1.01
CA GLY A 54 -1.62 -14.59 -2.36
C GLY A 54 -2.58 -13.84 -3.28
N GLU A 55 -3.70 -13.37 -2.76
CA GLU A 55 -4.71 -12.69 -3.54
C GLU A 55 -4.28 -11.27 -3.88
N ARG A 56 -4.53 -10.86 -5.13
CA ARG A 56 -4.25 -9.50 -5.55
C ARG A 56 -5.35 -8.58 -5.05
N MET A 57 -4.94 -7.42 -4.54
CA MET A 57 -5.86 -6.42 -4.03
C MET A 57 -5.56 -5.07 -4.66
N GLU A 58 -6.61 -4.28 -4.84
CA GLU A 58 -6.49 -2.91 -5.30
C GLU A 58 -7.09 -2.00 -4.24
N ILE A 59 -6.25 -1.15 -3.66
CA ILE A 59 -6.64 -0.34 -2.51
C ILE A 59 -6.41 1.13 -2.83
N PRO A 60 -7.48 1.94 -2.87
CA PRO A 60 -7.31 3.38 -2.99
C PRO A 60 -6.50 3.91 -1.80
N LEU A 61 -5.55 4.79 -2.05
CA LEU A 61 -4.74 5.34 -0.96
C LEU A 61 -5.60 6.08 0.07
N ALA A 62 -6.74 6.61 -0.37
CA ALA A 62 -7.68 7.28 0.53
C ALA A 62 -8.26 6.34 1.59
N ASP A 63 -8.28 5.04 1.32
CA ASP A 63 -8.81 4.05 2.26
C ASP A 63 -7.75 3.57 3.26
N ILE A 64 -6.50 3.96 3.08
CA ILE A 64 -5.42 3.55 3.96
C ILE A 64 -5.31 4.56 5.11
N ASP A 65 -5.54 4.09 6.32
CA ASP A 65 -5.44 4.94 7.51
C ASP A 65 -4.00 5.12 7.97
N ALA A 66 -3.20 4.09 7.82
CA ALA A 66 -1.79 4.11 8.19
C ALA A 66 -1.06 2.97 7.50
N PHE A 67 0.24 3.11 7.29
CA PHE A 67 1.06 2.01 6.82
C PHE A 67 2.46 2.07 7.41
N GLU A 68 3.08 0.91 7.48
CA GLU A 68 4.45 0.75 7.95
C GLU A 68 5.19 -0.17 7.01
N VAL A 69 6.46 0.13 6.76
CA VAL A 69 7.31 -0.78 6.00
C VAL A 69 7.84 -1.84 6.96
N VAL A 70 7.60 -3.10 6.63
CA VAL A 70 8.01 -4.23 7.46
C VAL A 70 9.34 -4.75 6.94
N ARG A 71 10.28 -4.89 7.85
CA ARG A 71 11.62 -5.37 7.49
C ARG A 71 11.94 -6.72 8.12
#